data_84e7c641f92ceab92e5df55e2a54b496
#
_entry.id   84e7c641f92ceab92e5df55e2a54b496
#
_cell.length_a   1.000
_cell.length_b   1.000
_cell.length_c   1.000
_cell.angle_alpha   90.00
_cell.angle_beta   90.00
_cell.angle_gamma   90.00
#
_symmetry.space_group_name_H-M   'P 1'
#
loop_
_entity.id
_entity.type
_entity.pdbx_description
1 polymer ?
#
loop_
_entity_poly.entity_id
_entity_poly.type
_entity_poly.pdbx_seq_one_letter_code
_entity_poly.pdbx_strand_id
1 'polypeptide(L)'
;PLVSSSAASDVYKRQIKVNIPMVSSAMDTVTEARLAIAIAQEGGIGVVHKNMHLEQQAKEVRAVKKFESGIIRDPVTISPTASVETLFNLTRDHGISGVPVVDGNELVGIITSRDVRFEQRTGVSVRDIMTPRERLVTAQEGTDFSDIRQLLHKHRIEKVLLVDAEGKLTGMVTVKDIA
;
A
#
# COMPACT_ATOMS: atom_id res chain seq x y z
N PRO A 1 -22.81 -17.85 42.03
CA PRO A 1 -23.03 -16.63 41.27
C PRO A 1 -22.81 -16.96 39.80
N LEU A 2 -23.91 -16.98 39.06
CA LEU A 2 -23.95 -17.22 37.63
C LEU A 2 -23.33 -15.97 36.95
N VAL A 3 -22.15 -16.12 36.42
CA VAL A 3 -21.58 -15.12 35.49
C VAL A 3 -22.52 -15.05 34.29
N SER A 4 -23.11 -13.90 34.03
CA SER A 4 -24.06 -13.74 32.95
C SER A 4 -23.38 -14.11 31.62
N SER A 5 -24.08 -14.84 30.78
CA SER A 5 -23.58 -15.30 29.47
C SER A 5 -23.07 -14.19 28.54
N SER A 6 -23.46 -12.93 28.81
CA SER A 6 -23.03 -11.75 28.05
C SER A 6 -21.56 -11.36 28.31
N ALA A 7 -21.08 -11.48 29.57
CA ALA A 7 -19.70 -11.12 29.91
C ALA A 7 -18.69 -12.12 29.32
N ALA A 8 -19.02 -13.42 29.33
CA ALA A 8 -18.18 -14.44 28.67
C ALA A 8 -18.12 -14.25 27.14
N SER A 9 -19.27 -13.93 26.53
CA SER A 9 -19.35 -13.66 25.08
C SER A 9 -18.50 -12.44 24.65
N ASP A 10 -18.42 -11.38 25.47
CA ASP A 10 -17.65 -10.18 25.18
C ASP A 10 -16.13 -10.41 25.29
N VAL A 11 -15.68 -11.26 26.19
CA VAL A 11 -14.25 -11.64 26.30
C VAL A 11 -13.79 -12.37 25.04
N TYR A 12 -14.61 -13.29 24.51
CA TYR A 12 -14.27 -14.04 23.30
C TYR A 12 -14.31 -13.20 22.00
N LYS A 13 -15.09 -12.11 21.95
CA LYS A 13 -15.19 -11.23 20.80
C LYS A 13 -13.97 -10.32 20.59
N ARG A 14 -13.09 -10.20 21.60
CA ARG A 14 -11.89 -9.36 21.56
C ARG A 14 -10.60 -10.14 21.36
N GLN A 15 -10.69 -11.39 20.95
CA GLN A 15 -9.51 -12.23 20.71
C GLN A 15 -8.91 -11.96 19.35
N ILE A 16 -7.58 -11.97 19.29
CA ILE A 16 -6.81 -11.96 18.05
C ILE A 16 -6.56 -13.41 17.67
N LYS A 17 -7.05 -13.83 16.50
CA LYS A 17 -6.76 -15.15 15.94
C LYS A 17 -5.39 -15.14 15.30
N VAL A 18 -4.55 -16.10 15.66
CA VAL A 18 -3.27 -16.38 15.00
C VAL A 18 -3.32 -17.78 14.42
N ASN A 19 -2.70 -18.00 13.26
CA ASN A 19 -2.68 -19.30 12.61
C ASN A 19 -1.63 -20.22 13.22
N ILE A 20 -0.56 -19.64 13.73
CA ILE A 20 0.49 -20.36 14.51
C ILE A 20 0.68 -19.64 15.84
N PRO A 21 1.02 -20.37 16.93
CA PRO A 21 1.19 -19.78 18.26
C PRO A 21 2.56 -19.09 18.41
N MET A 22 2.88 -18.19 17.49
CA MET A 22 4.11 -17.43 17.47
C MET A 22 3.84 -15.95 17.68
N VAL A 23 4.45 -15.39 18.72
CA VAL A 23 4.36 -13.95 19.05
C VAL A 23 5.79 -13.43 19.24
N SER A 24 6.14 -12.33 18.58
CA SER A 24 7.45 -11.74 18.77
C SER A 24 7.55 -10.99 20.10
N SER A 25 8.76 -10.94 20.65
CA SER A 25 9.07 -10.10 21.81
C SER A 25 9.10 -8.64 21.42
N ALA A 26 8.45 -7.78 22.21
CA ALA A 26 8.45 -6.33 22.02
C ALA A 26 9.77 -5.72 22.51
N MET A 27 10.89 -6.11 21.92
CA MET A 27 12.24 -5.68 22.29
C MET A 27 12.79 -4.70 21.27
N ASP A 28 13.50 -3.70 21.77
CA ASP A 28 14.23 -2.73 20.97
C ASP A 28 15.22 -3.42 20.03
N THR A 29 15.34 -2.91 18.81
CA THR A 29 16.16 -3.45 17.72
C THR A 29 15.79 -4.89 17.27
N VAL A 30 14.82 -5.54 17.91
CA VAL A 30 14.37 -6.89 17.57
C VAL A 30 13.08 -6.85 16.77
N THR A 31 11.99 -6.31 17.36
CA THR A 31 10.69 -6.28 16.67
C THR A 31 10.32 -4.89 16.20
N GLU A 32 10.72 -4.58 14.99
CA GLU A 32 10.29 -3.45 14.17
C GLU A 32 9.43 -3.98 13.01
N ALA A 33 9.05 -3.13 12.05
CA ALA A 33 8.18 -3.51 10.95
C ALA A 33 8.66 -4.76 10.20
N ARG A 34 9.96 -4.89 9.93
CA ARG A 34 10.53 -5.99 9.16
C ARG A 34 10.26 -7.36 9.80
N LEU A 35 10.55 -7.51 11.10
CA LEU A 35 10.30 -8.77 11.79
C LEU A 35 8.80 -8.99 12.01
N ALA A 36 8.04 -7.95 12.33
CA ALA A 36 6.60 -8.04 12.49
C ALA A 36 5.91 -8.55 11.23
N ILE A 37 6.33 -8.06 10.04
CA ILE A 37 5.86 -8.53 8.73
C ILE A 37 6.22 -10.01 8.54
N ALA A 38 7.47 -10.40 8.75
CA ALA A 38 7.92 -11.77 8.55
C ALA A 38 7.13 -12.77 9.43
N ILE A 39 6.88 -12.45 10.69
CA ILE A 39 6.09 -13.29 11.59
C ILE A 39 4.61 -13.35 11.15
N ALA A 40 4.06 -12.23 10.70
CA ALA A 40 2.68 -12.18 10.21
C ALA A 40 2.49 -13.04 8.94
N GLN A 41 3.47 -13.07 8.03
CA GLN A 41 3.46 -13.93 6.84
C GLN A 41 3.39 -15.41 7.18
N GLU A 42 4.02 -15.82 8.28
CA GLU A 42 3.97 -17.20 8.78
C GLU A 42 2.69 -17.49 9.59
N GLY A 43 1.83 -16.50 9.79
CA GLY A 43 0.56 -16.64 10.51
C GLY A 43 0.63 -16.36 12.01
N GLY A 44 1.74 -15.83 12.50
CA GLY A 44 1.93 -15.36 13.87
C GLY A 44 1.58 -13.88 14.04
N ILE A 45 2.02 -13.27 15.15
CA ILE A 45 1.82 -11.85 15.44
C ILE A 45 3.11 -11.16 15.86
N GLY A 46 3.40 -10.03 15.22
CA GLY A 46 4.52 -9.15 15.60
C GLY A 46 4.07 -8.07 16.58
N VAL A 47 4.83 -7.87 17.67
CA VAL A 47 4.59 -6.80 18.65
C VAL A 47 5.71 -5.78 18.54
N VAL A 48 5.41 -4.62 17.94
CA VAL A 48 6.38 -3.52 17.79
C VAL A 48 6.71 -2.92 19.16
N HIS A 49 7.99 -2.76 19.47
CA HIS A 49 8.43 -2.23 20.75
C HIS A 49 8.10 -0.73 20.93
N LYS A 50 8.09 -0.27 22.17
CA LYS A 50 7.73 1.11 22.52
C LYS A 50 8.95 2.06 22.68
N ASN A 51 10.18 1.54 22.64
CA ASN A 51 11.39 2.34 22.86
C ASN A 51 11.79 3.13 21.61
N MET A 52 10.87 3.98 21.14
CA MET A 52 11.05 4.90 20.03
C MET A 52 10.06 6.07 20.15
N HIS A 53 10.29 7.16 19.42
CA HIS A 53 9.35 8.27 19.39
C HIS A 53 7.99 7.83 18.82
N LEU A 54 6.91 8.43 19.29
CA LEU A 54 5.54 8.08 18.90
C LEU A 54 5.34 8.07 17.39
N GLU A 55 5.90 9.05 16.69
CA GLU A 55 5.82 9.14 15.23
C GLU A 55 6.55 8.00 14.53
N GLN A 56 7.70 7.57 15.05
CA GLN A 56 8.46 6.44 14.53
C GLN A 56 7.70 5.15 14.76
N GLN A 57 7.15 4.91 15.95
CA GLN A 57 6.32 3.73 16.23
C GLN A 57 5.10 3.68 15.30
N ALA A 58 4.43 4.80 15.12
CA ALA A 58 3.32 4.90 14.17
C ALA A 58 3.74 4.59 12.73
N LYS A 59 4.96 4.99 12.32
CA LYS A 59 5.53 4.66 11.01
C LYS A 59 5.76 3.15 10.86
N GLU A 60 6.36 2.50 11.87
CA GLU A 60 6.59 1.05 11.90
C GLU A 60 5.25 0.27 11.81
N VAL A 61 4.27 0.65 12.63
CA VAL A 61 2.93 0.03 12.60
C VAL A 61 2.24 0.24 11.25
N ARG A 62 2.33 1.44 10.66
CA ARG A 62 1.79 1.70 9.32
C ARG A 62 2.45 0.84 8.25
N ALA A 63 3.76 0.61 8.35
CA ALA A 63 4.49 -0.26 7.42
C ALA A 63 3.97 -1.71 7.48
N VAL A 64 3.76 -2.25 8.69
CA VAL A 64 3.17 -3.59 8.89
C VAL A 64 1.75 -3.65 8.32
N LYS A 65 0.91 -2.68 8.66
CA LYS A 65 -0.49 -2.64 8.17
C LYS A 65 -0.59 -2.48 6.66
N LYS A 66 0.29 -1.70 6.07
CA LYS A 66 0.40 -1.56 4.63
C LYS A 66 0.72 -2.90 3.96
N PHE A 67 1.64 -3.66 4.54
CA PHE A 67 2.03 -4.97 4.04
C PHE A 67 0.91 -6.02 4.22
N GLU A 68 0.27 -6.05 5.40
CA GLU A 68 -0.83 -6.97 5.73
C GLU A 68 -2.03 -6.79 4.79
N SER A 69 -2.32 -5.55 4.42
CA SER A 69 -3.46 -5.26 3.53
C SER A 69 -3.19 -5.55 2.06
N GLY A 70 -1.92 -5.70 1.63
CA GLY A 70 -1.54 -5.77 0.22
C GLY A 70 -1.99 -4.54 -0.61
N ILE A 71 -2.61 -3.57 0.06
CA ILE A 71 -3.12 -2.33 -0.54
C ILE A 71 -2.31 -1.16 -0.02
N ILE A 72 -1.70 -0.42 -0.91
CA ILE A 72 -1.11 0.88 -0.59
C ILE A 72 -2.25 1.89 -0.49
N ARG A 73 -2.71 2.19 0.72
CA ARG A 73 -3.65 3.28 0.98
C ARG A 73 -2.89 4.60 0.92
N ASP A 74 -3.55 5.64 0.39
CA ASP A 74 -2.94 6.96 0.19
C ASP A 74 -1.58 6.87 -0.54
N PRO A 75 -1.54 6.34 -1.78
CA PRO A 75 -0.30 6.27 -2.53
C PRO A 75 0.25 7.67 -2.79
N VAL A 76 1.58 7.78 -2.84
CA VAL A 76 2.23 9.03 -3.24
C VAL A 76 1.79 9.38 -4.65
N THR A 77 1.28 10.59 -4.85
CA THR A 77 0.75 11.08 -6.12
C THR A 77 1.58 12.24 -6.66
N ILE A 78 1.41 12.56 -7.93
CA ILE A 78 2.04 13.70 -8.58
C ILE A 78 1.01 14.46 -9.43
N SER A 79 1.20 15.78 -9.56
CA SER A 79 0.38 16.61 -10.43
C SER A 79 0.73 16.35 -11.92
N PRO A 80 -0.25 16.41 -12.84
CA PRO A 80 0.01 16.30 -14.27
C PRO A 80 0.88 17.45 -14.83
N THR A 81 0.90 18.59 -14.15
CA THR A 81 1.73 19.76 -14.52
C THR A 81 3.15 19.71 -13.95
N ALA A 82 3.45 18.75 -13.09
CA ALA A 82 4.79 18.58 -12.54
C ALA A 82 5.80 18.18 -13.62
N SER A 83 7.08 18.53 -13.41
CA SER A 83 8.16 18.15 -14.31
C SER A 83 8.63 16.72 -14.07
N VAL A 84 9.26 16.14 -15.09
CA VAL A 84 9.93 14.82 -14.98
C VAL A 84 11.02 14.84 -13.91
N GLU A 85 11.70 15.97 -13.71
CA GLU A 85 12.70 16.14 -12.65
C GLU A 85 12.06 15.96 -11.24
N THR A 86 10.89 16.59 -11.03
CA THR A 86 10.12 16.41 -9.79
C THR A 86 9.76 14.95 -9.57
N LEU A 87 9.36 14.24 -10.63
CA LEU A 87 9.06 12.81 -10.58
C LEU A 87 10.29 11.98 -10.18
N PHE A 88 11.45 12.26 -10.76
CA PHE A 88 12.68 11.54 -10.40
C PHE A 88 13.07 11.71 -8.94
N ASN A 89 12.96 12.92 -8.41
CA ASN A 89 13.20 13.19 -6.99
C ASN A 89 12.20 12.41 -6.13
N LEU A 90 10.91 12.50 -6.46
CA LEU A 90 9.84 11.79 -5.74
C LEU A 90 10.04 10.27 -5.73
N THR A 91 10.35 9.67 -6.87
CA THR A 91 10.55 8.22 -6.99
C THR A 91 11.80 7.75 -6.24
N ARG A 92 12.87 8.53 -6.26
CA ARG A 92 14.10 8.25 -5.51
C ARG A 92 13.89 8.33 -4.00
N ASP A 93 13.26 9.40 -3.54
CA ASP A 93 13.07 9.67 -2.10
C ASP A 93 12.11 8.66 -1.44
N HIS A 94 11.14 8.16 -2.19
CA HIS A 94 10.17 7.17 -1.71
C HIS A 94 10.47 5.72 -2.13
N GLY A 95 11.48 5.48 -2.97
CA GLY A 95 11.84 4.13 -3.45
C GLY A 95 10.73 3.47 -4.27
N ILE A 96 9.93 4.25 -4.99
CA ILE A 96 8.76 3.79 -5.75
C ILE A 96 9.02 3.81 -7.25
N SER A 97 8.44 2.87 -7.99
CA SER A 97 8.62 2.69 -9.45
C SER A 97 7.42 3.13 -10.28
N GLY A 98 6.41 3.68 -9.67
CA GLY A 98 5.21 4.18 -10.37
C GLY A 98 4.36 5.03 -9.45
N VAL A 99 3.89 6.14 -10.00
CA VAL A 99 3.20 7.21 -9.26
C VAL A 99 1.87 7.50 -9.96
N PRO A 100 0.73 7.40 -9.26
CA PRO A 100 -0.54 7.88 -9.77
C PRO A 100 -0.49 9.39 -10.02
N VAL A 101 -1.06 9.81 -11.13
CA VAL A 101 -1.16 11.23 -11.50
C VAL A 101 -2.56 11.72 -11.19
N VAL A 102 -2.65 12.77 -10.36
CA VAL A 102 -3.92 13.29 -9.84
C VAL A 102 -3.97 14.79 -10.10
N ASP A 103 -5.10 15.25 -10.63
CA ASP A 103 -5.41 16.67 -10.82
C ASP A 103 -6.48 17.07 -9.78
N GLY A 104 -6.06 17.79 -8.74
CA GLY A 104 -6.90 18.01 -7.57
C GLY A 104 -7.23 16.67 -6.86
N ASN A 105 -8.47 16.21 -6.98
CA ASN A 105 -8.95 14.94 -6.44
C ASN A 105 -9.22 13.87 -7.52
N GLU A 106 -9.02 14.19 -8.78
CA GLU A 106 -9.35 13.34 -9.91
C GLU A 106 -8.12 12.53 -10.38
N LEU A 107 -8.26 11.22 -10.51
CA LEU A 107 -7.24 10.37 -11.10
C LEU A 107 -7.21 10.60 -12.61
N VAL A 108 -6.09 11.11 -13.14
CA VAL A 108 -5.93 11.42 -14.58
C VAL A 108 -4.96 10.47 -15.29
N GLY A 109 -4.15 9.73 -14.55
CA GLY A 109 -3.21 8.79 -15.18
C GLY A 109 -2.30 8.08 -14.18
N ILE A 110 -1.32 7.37 -14.71
CA ILE A 110 -0.18 6.83 -13.96
C ILE A 110 1.10 7.09 -14.74
N ILE A 111 2.19 7.33 -14.02
CA ILE A 111 3.52 7.40 -14.61
C ILE A 111 4.43 6.38 -13.92
N THR A 112 5.18 5.63 -14.71
CA THR A 112 6.05 4.56 -14.23
C THR A 112 7.49 4.77 -14.68
N SER A 113 8.42 4.05 -14.05
CA SER A 113 9.84 4.05 -14.48
C SER A 113 10.00 3.62 -15.94
N ARG A 114 9.04 2.90 -16.51
CA ARG A 114 9.06 2.48 -17.92
C ARG A 114 8.79 3.66 -18.84
N ASP A 115 7.87 4.54 -18.46
CA ASP A 115 7.47 5.70 -19.27
C ASP A 115 8.59 6.74 -19.38
N VAL A 116 9.42 6.87 -18.32
CA VAL A 116 10.52 7.84 -18.25
C VAL A 116 11.88 7.26 -18.61
N ARG A 117 11.99 5.94 -18.85
CA ARG A 117 13.29 5.27 -19.08
C ARG A 117 14.11 5.89 -20.20
N PHE A 118 13.45 6.36 -21.25
CA PHE A 118 14.08 6.92 -22.44
C PHE A 118 13.87 8.43 -22.57
N GLU A 119 13.19 9.06 -21.61
CA GLU A 119 12.98 10.51 -21.61
C GLU A 119 14.23 11.23 -21.08
N GLN A 120 14.85 12.01 -21.92
CA GLN A 120 16.04 12.80 -21.59
C GLN A 120 15.72 14.25 -21.27
N ARG A 121 14.51 14.71 -21.57
CA ARG A 121 14.07 16.09 -21.38
C ARG A 121 13.44 16.25 -20.00
N THR A 122 14.17 16.82 -19.07
CA THR A 122 13.72 17.00 -17.66
C THR A 122 12.60 18.03 -17.49
N GLY A 123 12.46 18.96 -18.45
CA GLY A 123 11.45 20.02 -18.43
C GLY A 123 10.08 19.61 -19.00
N VAL A 124 9.93 18.35 -19.46
CA VAL A 124 8.65 17.86 -20.00
C VAL A 124 7.64 17.65 -18.86
N SER A 125 6.38 17.97 -19.13
CA SER A 125 5.29 17.76 -18.18
C SER A 125 5.00 16.26 -18.00
N VAL A 126 4.66 15.84 -16.79
CA VAL A 126 4.18 14.48 -16.50
C VAL A 126 3.00 14.10 -17.40
N ARG A 127 2.11 15.06 -17.71
CA ARG A 127 0.95 14.87 -18.60
C ARG A 127 1.32 14.37 -19.99
N ASP A 128 2.47 14.81 -20.52
CA ASP A 128 2.87 14.50 -21.89
C ASP A 128 3.40 13.07 -22.06
N ILE A 129 3.81 12.44 -20.95
CA ILE A 129 4.45 11.11 -20.95
C ILE A 129 3.73 10.07 -20.10
N MET A 130 2.74 10.46 -19.28
CA MET A 130 1.97 9.53 -18.46
C MET A 130 1.10 8.60 -19.31
N THR A 131 0.76 7.44 -18.76
CA THR A 131 -0.35 6.64 -19.28
C THR A 131 -1.66 7.28 -18.81
N PRO A 132 -2.51 7.79 -19.74
CA PRO A 132 -3.73 8.51 -19.38
C PRO A 132 -4.81 7.55 -18.84
N ARG A 133 -5.80 8.11 -18.14
CA ARG A 133 -6.85 7.35 -17.43
C ARG A 133 -7.60 6.35 -18.31
N GLU A 134 -7.88 6.70 -19.56
CA GLU A 134 -8.63 5.86 -20.50
C GLU A 134 -7.91 4.54 -20.82
N ARG A 135 -6.61 4.50 -20.59
CA ARG A 135 -5.75 3.32 -20.82
C ARG A 135 -5.38 2.60 -19.53
N LEU A 136 -5.86 3.09 -18.37
CA LEU A 136 -5.60 2.45 -17.09
C LEU A 136 -6.51 1.27 -16.84
N VAL A 137 -5.94 0.24 -16.24
CA VAL A 137 -6.70 -0.83 -15.60
C VAL A 137 -6.88 -0.46 -14.13
N THR A 138 -8.11 -0.19 -13.74
CA THR A 138 -8.50 0.14 -12.37
C THR A 138 -9.42 -0.95 -11.80
N ALA A 139 -9.48 -1.05 -10.48
CA ALA A 139 -10.45 -1.87 -9.77
C ALA A 139 -11.20 -1.01 -8.75
N GLN A 140 -12.40 -1.44 -8.37
CA GLN A 140 -13.15 -0.76 -7.32
C GLN A 140 -12.54 -1.05 -5.95
N GLU A 141 -12.67 -0.10 -5.03
CA GLU A 141 -12.33 -0.35 -3.64
C GLU A 141 -13.13 -1.55 -3.10
N GLY A 142 -12.44 -2.47 -2.39
CA GLY A 142 -13.06 -3.71 -1.90
C GLY A 142 -13.06 -4.88 -2.88
N THR A 143 -12.52 -4.73 -4.10
CA THR A 143 -12.30 -5.85 -5.02
C THR A 143 -11.40 -6.91 -4.38
N ASP A 144 -11.75 -8.19 -4.53
CA ASP A 144 -10.98 -9.29 -3.98
C ASP A 144 -9.57 -9.38 -4.62
N PHE A 145 -8.58 -9.78 -3.82
CA PHE A 145 -7.21 -9.96 -4.29
C PHE A 145 -7.08 -10.99 -5.42
N SER A 146 -7.92 -12.02 -5.44
CA SER A 146 -7.96 -12.99 -6.54
C SER A 146 -8.27 -12.32 -7.88
N ASP A 147 -9.23 -11.40 -7.88
CA ASP A 147 -9.65 -10.66 -9.08
C ASP A 147 -8.59 -9.64 -9.49
N ILE A 148 -7.98 -8.93 -8.52
CA ILE A 148 -6.87 -8.02 -8.78
C ILE A 148 -5.68 -8.78 -9.39
N ARG A 149 -5.36 -9.98 -8.88
CA ARG A 149 -4.29 -10.84 -9.44
C ARG A 149 -4.60 -11.23 -10.89
N GLN A 150 -5.84 -11.56 -11.18
CA GLN A 150 -6.28 -11.87 -12.56
C GLN A 150 -6.12 -10.65 -13.47
N LEU A 151 -6.48 -9.44 -13.02
CA LEU A 151 -6.27 -8.19 -13.77
C LEU A 151 -4.80 -7.94 -14.07
N LEU A 152 -3.92 -8.06 -13.07
CA LEU A 152 -2.47 -7.91 -13.23
C LEU A 152 -1.91 -8.88 -14.28
N HIS A 153 -2.30 -10.15 -14.19
CA HIS A 153 -1.86 -11.19 -15.11
C HIS A 153 -2.43 -10.99 -16.53
N LYS A 154 -3.73 -10.77 -16.65
CA LYS A 154 -4.43 -10.60 -17.94
C LYS A 154 -3.88 -9.41 -18.74
N HIS A 155 -3.64 -8.30 -18.07
CA HIS A 155 -3.17 -7.07 -18.70
C HIS A 155 -1.64 -6.93 -18.69
N ARG A 156 -0.90 -7.88 -18.09
CA ARG A 156 0.56 -7.87 -17.95
C ARG A 156 1.09 -6.57 -17.35
N ILE A 157 0.40 -6.07 -16.34
CA ILE A 157 0.73 -4.85 -15.61
C ILE A 157 1.25 -5.19 -14.21
N GLU A 158 2.03 -4.29 -13.64
CA GLU A 158 2.63 -4.47 -12.31
C GLU A 158 1.83 -3.78 -11.20
N LYS A 159 0.88 -2.92 -11.56
CA LYS A 159 0.11 -2.10 -10.63
C LYS A 159 -1.33 -1.95 -11.09
N VAL A 160 -2.26 -2.04 -10.15
CA VAL A 160 -3.68 -1.72 -10.32
C VAL A 160 -4.03 -0.60 -9.36
N LEU A 161 -4.66 0.45 -9.86
CA LEU A 161 -5.17 1.55 -9.04
C LEU A 161 -6.58 1.22 -8.56
N LEU A 162 -6.82 1.46 -7.28
CA LEU A 162 -8.14 1.30 -6.68
C LEU A 162 -8.84 2.66 -6.67
N VAL A 163 -10.10 2.65 -7.07
CA VAL A 163 -10.94 3.85 -7.13
C VAL A 163 -12.24 3.64 -6.38
N ASP A 164 -12.82 4.71 -5.87
CA ASP A 164 -14.17 4.71 -5.30
C ASP A 164 -15.25 4.75 -6.41
N ALA A 165 -16.51 4.83 -5.99
CA ALA A 165 -17.66 4.91 -6.91
C ALA A 165 -17.66 6.20 -7.76
N GLU A 166 -17.04 7.26 -7.27
CA GLU A 166 -16.86 8.54 -7.96
C GLU A 166 -15.61 8.55 -8.86
N GLY A 167 -14.80 7.49 -8.83
CA GLY A 167 -13.59 7.35 -9.64
C GLY A 167 -12.36 8.05 -9.07
N LYS A 168 -12.39 8.42 -7.78
CA LYS A 168 -11.23 8.97 -7.08
C LYS A 168 -10.29 7.85 -6.65
N LEU A 169 -9.02 8.17 -6.60
CA LEU A 169 -7.98 7.24 -6.14
C LEU A 169 -8.13 6.97 -4.63
N THR A 170 -8.31 5.70 -4.25
CA THR A 170 -8.38 5.24 -2.86
C THR A 170 -7.19 4.38 -2.46
N GLY A 171 -6.49 3.80 -3.45
CA GLY A 171 -5.35 2.96 -3.18
C GLY A 171 -4.66 2.45 -4.43
N MET A 172 -3.64 1.66 -4.21
CA MET A 172 -2.88 0.97 -5.25
C MET A 172 -2.45 -0.41 -4.76
N VAL A 173 -2.50 -1.40 -5.64
CA VAL A 173 -1.98 -2.75 -5.41
C VAL A 173 -0.87 -3.01 -6.40
N THR A 174 0.25 -3.58 -5.96
CA THR A 174 1.36 -3.95 -6.85
C THR A 174 1.59 -5.47 -6.83
N VAL A 175 2.20 -5.99 -7.90
CA VAL A 175 2.57 -7.42 -7.97
C VAL A 175 3.43 -7.84 -6.77
N LYS A 176 4.29 -6.94 -6.28
CA LYS A 176 5.15 -7.22 -5.11
C LYS A 176 4.39 -7.38 -3.80
N ASP A 177 3.19 -6.83 -3.72
CA ASP A 177 2.36 -6.86 -2.51
C ASP A 177 1.45 -8.11 -2.48
N ILE A 178 1.37 -8.86 -3.60
CA ILE A 178 0.49 -10.04 -3.75
C ILE A 178 1.28 -11.33 -4.09
N ALA A 179 2.59 -11.23 -4.30
CA ALA A 179 3.46 -12.38 -4.67
C ALA A 179 3.78 -13.26 -3.47
#